data_d87fc02892130b75c6485f66ca8c0065
#
_entry.id   d87fc02892130b75c6485f66ca8c0065
#
_cell.length_a   1.000
_cell.length_b   1.000
_cell.length_c   1.000
_cell.angle_alpha   90.00
_cell.angle_beta   90.00
_cell.angle_gamma   90.00
#
_symmetry.space_group_name_H-M   'P 1'
#
loop_
_entity.id
_entity.type
_entity.pdbx_description
1 polymer ?
#
loop_
_entity_poly.entity_id
_entity_poly.type
_entity_poly.pdbx_seq_one_letter_code
_entity_poly.pdbx_strand_id
1 'polypeptide(L)'
;ATSKGKSLFNILPLKNHQSISSIMPFPEDKTEWKNLQIVFATSKGKIRKNNLEDFSSIHSSGKIAMKLEHNDKIIGVKICKNDQDIMLSTKFGKCIRFESKSLRVFKGRSSKGIRGIKLANNDFVVSLSIIDHDVKNKKNGKSSKNDKSETKTKEKFILSVTENGFGKRTSHYEFNVKGRGGKGVVDIK
;
A
#
# COMPACT_ATOMS: atom_id res chain seq x y z
N ALA A 1 28.67 -16.01 5.52
CA ALA A 1 27.84 -15.03 6.28
C ALA A 1 27.65 -15.52 7.70
N THR A 2 28.61 -15.27 8.59
CA THR A 2 28.62 -15.74 10.00
C THR A 2 28.50 -14.60 11.01
N SER A 3 28.24 -13.36 10.55
CA SER A 3 28.10 -12.23 11.47
C SER A 3 26.74 -12.28 12.18
N LYS A 4 26.75 -12.20 13.50
CA LYS A 4 25.54 -11.99 14.31
C LYS A 4 24.98 -10.61 13.95
N GLY A 5 23.71 -10.54 13.52
CA GLY A 5 23.03 -9.28 13.23
C GLY A 5 23.02 -8.34 14.45
N LYS A 6 22.90 -7.05 14.20
CA LYS A 6 22.70 -6.05 15.28
C LYS A 6 21.22 -5.91 15.57
N SER A 7 20.84 -5.88 16.84
CA SER A 7 19.45 -5.61 17.23
C SER A 7 19.06 -4.19 16.84
N LEU A 8 17.90 -4.04 16.22
CA LEU A 8 17.35 -2.72 15.87
C LEU A 8 17.02 -1.88 17.11
N PHE A 9 16.77 -2.50 18.27
CA PHE A 9 16.61 -1.79 19.53
C PHE A 9 17.88 -1.05 19.98
N ASN A 10 19.07 -1.50 19.53
CA ASN A 10 20.33 -0.83 19.81
C ASN A 10 20.60 0.36 18.86
N ILE A 11 19.86 0.44 17.74
CA ILE A 11 20.04 1.46 16.71
C ILE A 11 18.97 2.53 16.81
N LEU A 12 17.75 2.13 17.17
CA LEU A 12 16.57 2.99 17.23
C LEU A 12 16.17 3.24 18.68
N PRO A 13 15.76 4.47 19.04
CA PRO A 13 15.31 4.82 20.40
C PRO A 13 13.89 4.28 20.67
N LEU A 14 13.73 2.96 20.59
CA LEU A 14 12.44 2.29 20.79
C LEU A 14 12.16 2.08 22.26
N LYS A 15 10.93 2.33 22.68
CA LYS A 15 10.43 1.99 24.02
C LYS A 15 10.00 0.52 24.08
N ASN A 16 10.01 -0.09 25.26
CA ASN A 16 9.73 -1.53 25.47
C ASN A 16 8.39 -2.03 24.92
N HIS A 17 7.40 -1.13 24.73
CA HIS A 17 6.07 -1.48 24.17
C HIS A 17 5.93 -1.19 22.66
N GLN A 18 6.99 -0.71 22.01
CA GLN A 18 6.98 -0.41 20.58
C GLN A 18 7.50 -1.60 19.78
N SER A 19 6.91 -1.84 18.63
CA SER A 19 7.30 -2.89 17.69
C SER A 19 7.57 -2.31 16.31
N ILE A 20 8.47 -2.97 15.58
CA ILE A 20 8.75 -2.64 14.19
C ILE A 20 7.72 -3.36 13.33
N SER A 21 6.89 -2.60 12.61
CA SER A 21 5.85 -3.14 11.73
C SER A 21 6.33 -3.32 10.29
N SER A 22 7.28 -2.52 9.83
CA SER A 22 7.78 -2.57 8.47
C SER A 22 9.17 -1.95 8.37
N ILE A 23 9.99 -2.52 7.49
CA ILE A 23 11.29 -1.96 7.08
C ILE A 23 11.23 -1.80 5.57
N MET A 24 11.60 -0.62 5.09
CA MET A 24 11.58 -0.32 3.67
C MET A 24 12.80 0.54 3.31
N PRO A 25 13.63 0.10 2.36
CA PRO A 25 14.72 0.92 1.85
C PRO A 25 14.12 2.06 1.01
N PHE A 26 14.73 3.24 1.11
CA PHE A 26 14.46 4.35 0.21
C PHE A 26 15.40 4.28 -0.99
N PRO A 27 15.00 4.80 -2.17
CA PRO A 27 15.90 4.95 -3.31
C PRO A 27 17.15 5.75 -2.90
N GLU A 28 18.33 5.32 -3.34
CA GLU A 28 19.60 5.98 -3.03
C GLU A 28 19.66 7.38 -3.64
N ASP A 29 19.17 7.53 -4.86
CA ASP A 29 19.10 8.83 -5.54
C ASP A 29 17.93 9.67 -4.99
N LYS A 30 18.29 10.68 -4.19
CA LYS A 30 17.32 11.61 -3.62
C LYS A 30 16.61 12.48 -4.66
N THR A 31 17.14 12.61 -5.87
CA THR A 31 16.50 13.40 -6.93
C THR A 31 15.21 12.74 -7.40
N GLU A 32 15.11 11.42 -7.31
CA GLU A 32 13.90 10.67 -7.65
C GLU A 32 12.76 10.88 -6.63
N TRP A 33 13.09 11.28 -5.39
CA TRP A 33 12.10 11.39 -4.30
C TRP A 33 11.00 12.40 -4.60
N LYS A 34 11.28 13.41 -5.43
CA LYS A 34 10.28 14.42 -5.86
C LYS A 34 9.08 13.81 -6.58
N ASN A 35 9.31 12.70 -7.30
CA ASN A 35 8.30 12.03 -8.09
C ASN A 35 7.67 10.82 -7.39
N LEU A 36 8.10 10.54 -6.16
CA LEU A 36 7.67 9.40 -5.39
C LEU A 36 6.80 9.79 -4.21
N GLN A 37 5.83 8.95 -3.91
CA GLN A 37 4.98 9.09 -2.73
C GLN A 37 5.15 7.87 -1.84
N ILE A 38 4.92 8.07 -0.56
CA ILE A 38 4.88 7.01 0.46
C ILE A 38 3.45 6.84 0.95
N VAL A 39 3.01 5.59 0.97
CA VAL A 39 1.65 5.19 1.39
C VAL A 39 1.73 4.38 2.66
N PHE A 40 0.91 4.74 3.61
CA PHE A 40 0.72 4.04 4.88
C PHE A 40 -0.69 3.46 4.93
N ALA A 41 -0.82 2.19 5.32
CA ALA A 41 -2.10 1.55 5.55
C ALA A 41 -2.20 1.01 6.98
N THR A 42 -3.39 1.11 7.58
CA THR A 42 -3.64 0.65 8.93
C THR A 42 -4.59 -0.54 8.97
N SER A 43 -4.55 -1.29 10.07
CA SER A 43 -5.41 -2.44 10.30
C SER A 43 -6.91 -2.08 10.25
N LYS A 44 -7.29 -0.87 10.65
CA LYS A 44 -8.68 -0.36 10.57
C LYS A 44 -9.06 0.19 9.19
N GLY A 45 -8.26 -0.08 8.16
CA GLY A 45 -8.57 0.30 6.79
C GLY A 45 -8.40 1.78 6.48
N LYS A 46 -7.67 2.52 7.31
CA LYS A 46 -7.23 3.88 6.98
C LYS A 46 -6.02 3.83 6.07
N ILE A 47 -5.93 4.81 5.20
CA ILE A 47 -4.81 4.97 4.28
C ILE A 47 -4.39 6.43 4.20
N ARG A 48 -3.11 6.64 3.97
CA ARG A 48 -2.53 7.96 3.88
C ARG A 48 -1.40 7.96 2.85
N LYS A 49 -1.28 9.05 2.10
CA LYS A 49 -0.21 9.27 1.13
C LYS A 49 0.47 10.61 1.41
N ASN A 50 1.80 10.61 1.47
CA ASN A 50 2.65 11.78 1.57
C ASN A 50 3.67 11.80 0.42
N ASN A 51 4.29 12.94 0.13
CA ASN A 51 5.48 12.95 -0.69
C ASN A 51 6.65 12.27 0.03
N LEU A 52 7.48 11.53 -0.70
CA LEU A 52 8.64 10.87 -0.10
C LEU A 52 9.64 11.89 0.46
N GLU A 53 9.75 13.06 -0.16
CA GLU A 53 10.60 14.17 0.30
C GLU A 53 10.28 14.65 1.72
N ASP A 54 9.03 14.50 2.19
CA ASP A 54 8.64 14.87 3.56
C ASP A 54 9.44 14.08 4.62
N PHE A 55 10.11 13.02 4.20
CA PHE A 55 10.92 12.13 5.04
C PHE A 55 12.43 12.25 4.79
N SER A 56 12.89 13.28 4.06
CA SER A 56 14.31 13.50 3.76
C SER A 56 15.13 13.90 5.00
N SER A 57 14.51 14.60 5.95
CA SER A 57 15.14 15.01 7.20
C SER A 57 14.44 14.33 8.38
N ILE A 58 15.16 13.44 9.05
CA ILE A 58 14.67 12.67 10.19
C ILE A 58 15.61 12.93 11.38
N HIS A 59 15.05 13.35 12.51
CA HIS A 59 15.79 13.48 13.77
C HIS A 59 16.09 12.09 14.37
N SER A 60 17.08 12.02 15.25
CA SER A 60 17.43 10.76 15.95
C SER A 60 16.26 10.16 16.74
N SER A 61 15.35 11.00 17.24
CA SER A 61 14.11 10.56 17.92
C SER A 61 13.01 10.02 16.95
N GLY A 62 13.29 10.00 15.65
CA GLY A 62 12.31 9.60 14.62
C GLY A 62 11.37 10.71 14.20
N LYS A 63 10.40 10.36 13.37
CA LYS A 63 9.43 11.27 12.79
C LYS A 63 8.05 10.64 12.77
N ILE A 64 7.03 11.32 13.30
CA ILE A 64 5.66 10.83 13.24
C ILE A 64 5.21 10.83 11.78
N ALA A 65 4.84 9.66 11.26
CA ALA A 65 4.36 9.51 9.88
C ALA A 65 2.85 9.70 9.77
N MET A 66 2.07 9.17 10.72
CA MET A 66 0.62 9.41 10.82
C MET A 66 0.14 9.20 12.25
N LYS A 67 -1.01 9.80 12.59
CA LYS A 67 -1.69 9.55 13.86
C LYS A 67 -2.56 8.29 13.72
N LEU A 68 -2.44 7.37 14.68
CA LEU A 68 -3.27 6.17 14.75
C LEU A 68 -4.49 6.39 15.64
N GLU A 69 -5.55 5.64 15.38
CA GLU A 69 -6.70 5.52 16.30
C GLU A 69 -6.36 4.55 17.43
N HIS A 70 -7.17 4.57 18.49
CA HIS A 70 -7.02 3.58 19.56
C HIS A 70 -7.14 2.16 18.99
N ASN A 71 -6.24 1.25 19.37
CA ASN A 71 -6.16 -0.12 18.88
C ASN A 71 -6.03 -0.24 17.34
N ASP A 72 -5.45 0.76 16.67
CA ASP A 72 -5.07 0.68 15.27
C ASP A 72 -3.55 0.53 15.14
N LYS A 73 -3.09 -0.13 14.09
CA LYS A 73 -1.66 -0.34 13.83
C LYS A 73 -1.35 -0.19 12.34
N ILE A 74 -0.15 0.23 12.03
CA ILE A 74 0.36 0.19 10.65
C ILE A 74 0.54 -1.27 10.25
N ILE A 75 -0.04 -1.64 9.10
CA ILE A 75 0.10 -2.99 8.52
C ILE A 75 1.03 -3.00 7.30
N GLY A 76 1.29 -1.86 6.71
CA GLY A 76 2.16 -1.75 5.56
C GLY A 76 2.52 -0.31 5.23
N VAL A 77 3.74 -0.18 4.70
CA VAL A 77 4.28 1.07 4.15
C VAL A 77 4.88 0.73 2.79
N LYS A 78 4.54 1.47 1.75
CA LYS A 78 5.04 1.26 0.40
C LYS A 78 5.31 2.59 -0.31
N ILE A 79 6.34 2.60 -1.15
CA ILE A 79 6.57 3.69 -2.10
C ILE A 79 5.71 3.43 -3.33
N CYS A 80 5.11 4.47 -3.87
CA CYS A 80 4.33 4.40 -5.09
C CYS A 80 4.51 5.64 -5.97
N LYS A 81 4.11 5.52 -7.22
CA LYS A 81 3.94 6.61 -8.18
C LYS A 81 2.45 6.94 -8.34
N ASN A 82 2.14 8.10 -8.94
CA ASN A 82 0.75 8.49 -9.17
C ASN A 82 0.03 7.66 -10.23
N ASP A 83 0.78 7.01 -11.11
CA ASP A 83 0.31 6.14 -12.19
C ASP A 83 0.19 4.66 -11.76
N GLN A 84 0.27 4.38 -10.49
CA GLN A 84 0.11 3.04 -9.92
C GLN A 84 -1.21 2.89 -9.16
N ASP A 85 -1.61 1.64 -8.93
CA ASP A 85 -2.78 1.28 -8.13
C ASP A 85 -2.37 0.78 -6.76
N ILE A 86 -3.26 0.99 -5.81
CA ILE A 86 -3.15 0.50 -4.45
C ILE A 86 -4.16 -0.61 -4.25
N MET A 87 -3.71 -1.72 -3.68
CA MET A 87 -4.56 -2.83 -3.29
C MET A 87 -4.45 -3.07 -1.79
N LEU A 88 -5.61 -3.15 -1.13
CA LEU A 88 -5.74 -3.53 0.27
C LEU A 88 -6.46 -4.88 0.34
N SER A 89 -5.92 -5.81 1.13
CA SER A 89 -6.55 -7.11 1.39
C SER A 89 -6.88 -7.26 2.87
N THR A 90 -7.99 -7.94 3.18
CA THR A 90 -8.50 -8.09 4.55
C THR A 90 -8.41 -9.52 5.05
N LYS A 91 -8.49 -9.70 6.36
CA LYS A 91 -8.47 -11.02 7.01
C LYS A 91 -9.58 -11.94 6.50
N PHE A 92 -10.77 -11.40 6.20
CA PHE A 92 -11.89 -12.20 5.70
C PHE A 92 -11.86 -12.37 4.16
N GLY A 93 -10.67 -12.30 3.55
CA GLY A 93 -10.46 -12.61 2.15
C GLY A 93 -11.07 -11.60 1.17
N LYS A 94 -11.37 -10.38 1.60
CA LYS A 94 -11.78 -9.30 0.69
C LYS A 94 -10.60 -8.46 0.26
N CYS A 95 -10.70 -7.88 -0.93
CA CYS A 95 -9.72 -6.92 -1.42
C CYS A 95 -10.37 -5.76 -2.16
N ILE A 96 -9.69 -4.63 -2.20
CA ILE A 96 -10.07 -3.47 -2.99
C ILE A 96 -8.85 -2.93 -3.72
N ARG A 97 -8.98 -2.69 -5.03
CA ARG A 97 -7.97 -2.04 -5.87
C ARG A 97 -8.49 -0.67 -6.29
N PHE A 98 -7.68 0.37 -6.15
CA PHE A 98 -8.01 1.73 -6.54
C PHE A 98 -6.77 2.52 -6.97
N GLU A 99 -6.96 3.52 -7.82
CA GLU A 99 -5.86 4.35 -8.34
C GLU A 99 -5.20 5.16 -7.22
N SER A 100 -3.86 5.17 -7.18
CA SER A 100 -3.07 5.97 -6.24
C SER A 100 -3.42 7.46 -6.32
N LYS A 101 -3.71 7.98 -7.53
CA LYS A 101 -4.10 9.39 -7.72
C LYS A 101 -5.42 9.76 -7.05
N SER A 102 -6.30 8.79 -6.72
CA SER A 102 -7.53 9.03 -5.95
C SER A 102 -7.28 9.39 -4.48
N LEU A 103 -6.04 9.19 -3.99
CA LEU A 103 -5.59 9.63 -2.69
C LEU A 103 -5.00 11.03 -2.78
N ARG A 104 -5.51 11.95 -1.99
CA ARG A 104 -4.84 13.23 -1.80
C ARG A 104 -3.48 13.04 -1.14
N VAL A 105 -2.50 13.85 -1.53
CA VAL A 105 -1.22 13.95 -0.82
C VAL A 105 -1.44 14.83 0.42
N PHE A 106 -1.08 14.33 1.58
CA PHE A 106 -1.16 15.06 2.83
C PHE A 106 0.13 15.87 3.03
N LYS A 107 0.00 17.17 3.28
CA LYS A 107 1.15 18.04 3.60
C LYS A 107 1.69 17.81 5.02
N GLY A 108 0.79 17.64 5.98
CA GLY A 108 1.18 17.37 7.37
C GLY A 108 1.23 15.87 7.70
N ARG A 109 1.72 15.48 8.87
CA ARG A 109 1.88 14.07 9.32
C ARG A 109 1.03 13.69 10.52
N SER A 110 0.27 14.62 11.09
CA SER A 110 -0.46 14.43 12.35
C SER A 110 -1.90 13.92 12.19
N SER A 111 -2.40 13.68 10.97
CA SER A 111 -3.77 13.19 10.76
C SER A 111 -3.81 11.66 10.64
N LYS A 112 -5.01 11.11 10.87
CA LYS A 112 -5.29 9.65 10.83
C LYS A 112 -5.44 9.08 9.40
N GLY A 113 -5.27 9.88 8.37
CA GLY A 113 -5.56 9.47 6.99
C GLY A 113 -7.05 9.42 6.67
N ILE A 114 -7.40 8.72 5.60
CA ILE A 114 -8.76 8.58 5.08
C ILE A 114 -9.12 7.11 4.92
N ARG A 115 -10.41 6.80 4.71
CA ARG A 115 -10.85 5.42 4.51
C ARG A 115 -10.32 4.86 3.18
N GLY A 116 -9.57 3.77 3.25
CA GLY A 116 -9.12 2.98 2.10
C GLY A 116 -10.13 1.92 1.70
N ILE A 117 -10.64 1.17 2.68
CA ILE A 117 -11.65 0.12 2.53
C ILE A 117 -12.69 0.22 3.64
N LYS A 118 -13.94 -0.17 3.36
CA LYS A 118 -15.00 -0.35 4.36
C LYS A 118 -14.97 -1.79 4.85
N LEU A 119 -14.53 -1.98 6.08
CA LEU A 119 -14.43 -3.28 6.74
C LEU A 119 -15.79 -3.76 7.25
N ALA A 120 -15.96 -5.08 7.30
CA ALA A 120 -17.03 -5.72 8.07
C ALA A 120 -16.69 -5.71 9.58
N ASN A 121 -17.66 -6.12 10.41
CA ASN A 121 -17.40 -6.30 11.84
C ASN A 121 -16.31 -7.35 12.04
N ASN A 122 -15.35 -7.09 12.93
CA ASN A 122 -14.22 -7.97 13.25
C ASN A 122 -13.26 -8.28 12.08
N ASP A 123 -13.41 -7.60 10.94
CA ASP A 123 -12.47 -7.67 9.83
C ASP A 123 -11.38 -6.60 9.97
N PHE A 124 -10.20 -6.84 9.45
CA PHE A 124 -9.11 -5.88 9.42
C PHE A 124 -8.22 -6.07 8.18
N VAL A 125 -7.54 -5.00 7.79
CA VAL A 125 -6.59 -5.05 6.69
C VAL A 125 -5.34 -5.79 7.13
N VAL A 126 -4.88 -6.73 6.29
CA VAL A 126 -3.69 -7.54 6.51
C VAL A 126 -2.57 -7.24 5.51
N SER A 127 -2.88 -6.66 4.36
CA SER A 127 -1.88 -6.40 3.31
C SER A 127 -2.12 -5.09 2.57
N LEU A 128 -1.01 -4.46 2.19
CA LEU A 128 -0.92 -3.31 1.28
C LEU A 128 0.00 -3.69 0.12
N SER A 129 -0.51 -3.64 -1.10
CA SER A 129 0.26 -3.88 -2.34
C SER A 129 0.17 -2.69 -3.29
N ILE A 130 1.23 -2.48 -4.07
CA ILE A 130 1.28 -1.49 -5.15
C ILE A 130 1.36 -2.26 -6.46
N ILE A 131 0.48 -1.92 -7.40
CA ILE A 131 0.31 -2.58 -8.69
C ILE A 131 0.41 -1.53 -9.78
N ASP A 132 1.03 -1.85 -10.91
CA ASP A 132 1.06 -0.92 -12.04
C ASP A 132 -0.34 -0.74 -12.60
N HIS A 133 -0.67 0.49 -12.96
CA HIS A 133 -1.99 0.81 -13.48
C HIS A 133 -2.10 0.37 -14.95
N ASP A 134 -3.14 -0.40 -15.26
CA ASP A 134 -3.43 -0.82 -16.63
C ASP A 134 -4.22 0.25 -17.38
N VAL A 135 -3.65 0.80 -18.41
CA VAL A 135 -4.31 1.79 -19.28
C VAL A 135 -5.49 1.17 -20.04
N LYS A 136 -5.57 -0.17 -20.15
CA LYS A 136 -6.56 -0.88 -20.97
C LYS A 136 -8.00 -0.89 -20.45
N ASN A 137 -8.26 -0.64 -19.18
CA ASN A 137 -9.61 -0.73 -18.60
C ASN A 137 -10.52 0.49 -18.85
N LYS A 138 -10.13 1.43 -19.72
CA LYS A 138 -10.99 2.59 -20.08
C LYS A 138 -11.82 2.40 -21.35
N LYS A 139 -11.81 1.24 -22.00
CA LYS A 139 -12.64 1.02 -23.19
C LYS A 139 -13.91 0.24 -22.87
N ASN A 140 -14.89 0.91 -22.24
CA ASN A 140 -16.30 0.63 -22.52
C ASN A 140 -16.68 1.44 -23.76
N GLY A 141 -16.81 0.76 -24.91
CA GLY A 141 -17.48 1.26 -26.10
C GLY A 141 -16.61 1.90 -27.18
N LYS A 142 -16.52 1.18 -28.30
CA LYS A 142 -16.03 1.52 -29.63
C LYS A 142 -14.51 1.38 -29.87
N SER A 143 -14.18 0.24 -30.47
CA SER A 143 -12.90 -0.05 -31.10
C SER A 143 -12.68 0.86 -32.31
N SER A 144 -11.63 1.68 -32.31
CA SER A 144 -11.00 2.14 -33.54
C SER A 144 -9.72 1.32 -33.78
N LYS A 145 -9.65 0.75 -34.97
CA LYS A 145 -8.64 -0.23 -35.41
C LYS A 145 -7.37 0.43 -35.91
N ASN A 146 -6.70 1.31 -35.21
CA ASN A 146 -5.37 1.79 -35.66
C ASN A 146 -4.61 2.50 -34.54
N ASP A 147 -4.11 1.75 -33.52
CA ASP A 147 -3.00 2.23 -32.70
C ASP A 147 -2.12 1.03 -32.30
N LYS A 148 -1.04 0.83 -33.08
CA LYS A 148 -0.02 -0.21 -32.86
C LYS A 148 1.11 0.29 -31.94
N SER A 149 0.79 0.83 -30.76
CA SER A 149 1.79 1.05 -29.69
C SER A 149 1.20 0.76 -28.31
N GLU A 150 0.78 -0.50 -28.14
CA GLU A 150 0.33 -0.97 -26.84
C GLU A 150 1.55 -1.41 -26.03
N THR A 151 2.07 -0.56 -25.16
CA THR A 151 2.92 -0.99 -24.05
C THR A 151 2.05 -1.86 -23.12
N LYS A 152 2.06 -3.18 -23.37
CA LYS A 152 1.46 -4.15 -22.45
C LYS A 152 2.24 -4.07 -21.13
N THR A 153 1.61 -3.54 -20.07
CA THR A 153 2.16 -3.68 -18.74
C THR A 153 2.35 -5.17 -18.45
N LYS A 154 3.52 -5.53 -17.93
CA LYS A 154 3.83 -6.93 -17.63
C LYS A 154 2.81 -7.46 -16.60
N GLU A 155 2.14 -8.57 -16.92
CA GLU A 155 1.19 -9.21 -16.01
C GLU A 155 1.84 -9.51 -14.66
N LYS A 156 1.18 -9.10 -13.59
CA LYS A 156 1.57 -9.37 -12.20
C LYS A 156 0.54 -10.29 -11.56
N PHE A 157 0.99 -11.08 -10.61
CA PHE A 157 0.14 -12.02 -9.90
C PHE A 157 0.06 -11.66 -8.42
N ILE A 158 -1.12 -11.81 -7.86
CA ILE A 158 -1.39 -11.72 -6.43
C ILE A 158 -1.41 -13.14 -5.88
N LEU A 159 -0.58 -13.40 -4.88
CA LEU A 159 -0.61 -14.64 -4.12
C LEU A 159 -1.36 -14.39 -2.81
N SER A 160 -2.49 -15.06 -2.65
CA SER A 160 -3.29 -15.02 -1.43
C SER A 160 -3.17 -16.36 -0.72
N VAL A 161 -2.86 -16.33 0.58
CA VAL A 161 -2.66 -17.54 1.40
C VAL A 161 -3.50 -17.40 2.65
N THR A 162 -4.25 -18.45 2.99
CA THR A 162 -5.05 -18.55 4.22
C THR A 162 -4.23 -19.08 5.41
N GLU A 163 -4.73 -18.90 6.61
CA GLU A 163 -4.13 -19.46 7.84
C GLU A 163 -3.98 -20.98 7.79
N ASN A 164 -4.86 -21.67 7.06
CA ASN A 164 -4.84 -23.14 6.90
C ASN A 164 -3.93 -23.60 5.74
N GLY A 165 -3.14 -22.69 5.13
CA GLY A 165 -2.19 -23.03 4.09
C GLY A 165 -2.76 -23.16 2.69
N PHE A 166 -4.05 -22.90 2.47
CA PHE A 166 -4.60 -22.82 1.11
C PHE A 166 -4.10 -21.56 0.41
N GLY A 167 -3.55 -21.73 -0.79
CA GLY A 167 -3.00 -20.66 -1.57
C GLY A 167 -3.68 -20.53 -2.94
N LYS A 168 -3.85 -19.29 -3.40
CA LYS A 168 -4.38 -18.96 -4.73
C LYS A 168 -3.50 -17.90 -5.38
N ARG A 169 -3.09 -18.15 -6.63
CA ARG A 169 -2.40 -17.18 -7.47
C ARG A 169 -3.38 -16.63 -8.51
N THR A 170 -3.67 -15.34 -8.43
CA THR A 170 -4.65 -14.66 -9.29
C THR A 170 -3.97 -13.55 -10.07
N SER A 171 -4.28 -13.44 -11.37
CA SER A 171 -3.84 -12.30 -12.18
C SER A 171 -4.35 -10.99 -11.61
N HIS A 172 -3.53 -9.94 -11.61
CA HIS A 172 -3.97 -8.62 -11.16
C HIS A 172 -5.08 -8.03 -12.05
N TYR A 173 -5.26 -8.54 -13.26
CA TYR A 173 -6.35 -8.15 -14.17
C TYR A 173 -7.73 -8.56 -13.66
N GLU A 174 -7.83 -9.60 -12.84
CA GLU A 174 -9.10 -10.05 -12.24
C GLU A 174 -9.64 -9.06 -11.18
N PHE A 175 -8.78 -8.18 -10.68
CA PHE A 175 -9.17 -7.17 -9.69
C PHE A 175 -9.43 -5.83 -10.37
N ASN A 176 -10.68 -5.57 -10.72
CA ASN A 176 -11.10 -4.31 -11.32
C ASN A 176 -10.79 -3.11 -10.40
N VAL A 177 -10.28 -2.04 -11.00
CA VAL A 177 -10.08 -0.77 -10.31
C VAL A 177 -11.43 -0.16 -9.92
N LYS A 178 -11.61 0.16 -8.65
CA LYS A 178 -12.85 0.70 -8.06
C LYS A 178 -12.59 2.02 -7.33
N GLY A 179 -13.65 2.69 -6.94
CA GLY A 179 -13.55 3.84 -6.04
C GLY A 179 -13.06 3.40 -4.66
N ARG A 180 -12.17 4.20 -4.07
CA ARG A 180 -11.65 4.01 -2.71
C ARG A 180 -12.78 4.02 -1.67
N GLY A 181 -12.61 3.26 -0.60
CA GLY A 181 -13.51 3.27 0.57
C GLY A 181 -14.75 2.39 0.45
N GLY A 182 -14.89 1.62 -0.64
CA GLY A 182 -15.92 0.61 -0.82
C GLY A 182 -15.69 -0.66 0.01
N LYS A 183 -16.63 -1.62 -0.06
CA LYS A 183 -16.58 -2.90 0.68
C LYS A 183 -15.57 -3.91 0.09
N GLY A 184 -14.98 -3.61 -1.09
CA GLY A 184 -14.12 -4.55 -1.80
C GLY A 184 -14.87 -5.69 -2.48
N VAL A 185 -14.12 -6.64 -3.01
CA VAL A 185 -14.56 -7.90 -3.61
C VAL A 185 -13.93 -9.08 -2.89
N VAL A 186 -14.51 -10.26 -3.02
CA VAL A 186 -13.92 -11.49 -2.46
C VAL A 186 -12.75 -11.90 -3.34
N ASP A 187 -11.60 -12.15 -2.74
CA ASP A 187 -10.41 -12.71 -3.39
C ASP A 187 -10.29 -14.20 -3.06
N ILE A 188 -10.29 -14.56 -1.79
CA ILE A 188 -10.20 -15.93 -1.31
C ILE A 188 -11.21 -16.14 -0.17
N LYS A 189 -11.77 -17.35 -0.07
CA LYS A 189 -12.68 -17.75 1.00
C LYS A 189 -11.99 -18.76 1.92
#